data_e2dcb14a581a875ce39d7d6c634b84be
#
_entry.id   e2dcb14a581a875ce39d7d6c634b84be
#
_cell.length_a   1.000
_cell.length_b   1.000
_cell.length_c   1.000
_cell.angle_alpha   90.00
_cell.angle_beta   90.00
_cell.angle_gamma   90.00
#
_symmetry.space_group_name_H-M   'P 1'
#
loop_
_entity.id
_entity.type
_entity.pdbx_description
1 polymer ?
#
loop_
_entity_poly.entity_id
_entity_poly.type
_entity_poly.pdbx_seq_one_letter_code
_entity_poly.pdbx_strand_id
1 'polypeptide(L)'
;MDRRSFLTKAAIGGAAASLAAPALAQDLPEVTWRLTSSFPKSLDTIYGGAEVLAKRVEEATGGKFKIQVFAGGEIVPGLQAADAAAAGTVEACHTVGYYYWGKNPAWAVAAAVPFSLSARGINAWHYHGGGIDLYNEFLATQGLVGFPGGNTGVQMGGWFRKEINTVEDLKGLKMRVGGFAGKVMEKLGLVPQQIAGGDIYPALEKGTIDATEWVGPYDDEKLGFYKVA
;
A
#
# COMPACT_ATOMS: atom_id res chain seq x y z
N MET A 1 -31.55 -18.53 -44.04
CA MET A 1 -30.08 -18.48 -43.89
C MET A 1 -29.60 -19.90 -43.63
N ASP A 2 -28.73 -20.41 -44.49
CA ASP A 2 -28.28 -21.80 -44.41
C ASP A 2 -27.21 -21.91 -43.28
N ARG A 3 -27.32 -22.94 -42.44
CA ARG A 3 -26.44 -23.21 -41.32
C ARG A 3 -24.94 -23.25 -41.72
N ARG A 4 -24.63 -23.68 -42.93
CA ARG A 4 -23.27 -23.71 -43.48
C ARG A 4 -22.69 -22.32 -43.70
N SER A 5 -23.50 -21.38 -44.19
CA SER A 5 -23.02 -20.00 -44.42
C SER A 5 -22.76 -19.23 -43.14
N PHE A 6 -23.45 -19.55 -42.03
CA PHE A 6 -23.21 -18.96 -40.71
C PHE A 6 -21.90 -19.45 -40.11
N LEU A 7 -21.60 -20.73 -40.19
CA LEU A 7 -20.35 -21.31 -39.67
C LEU A 7 -19.12 -20.84 -40.44
N THR A 8 -19.24 -20.65 -41.78
CA THR A 8 -18.14 -20.13 -42.58
C THR A 8 -17.82 -18.65 -42.25
N LYS A 9 -18.87 -17.84 -42.02
CA LYS A 9 -18.68 -16.42 -41.62
C LYS A 9 -18.16 -16.28 -40.18
N ALA A 10 -18.54 -17.16 -39.26
CA ALA A 10 -18.02 -17.20 -37.89
C ALA A 10 -16.54 -17.63 -37.84
N ALA A 11 -16.13 -18.58 -38.68
CA ALA A 11 -14.74 -19.02 -38.79
C ALA A 11 -13.81 -17.93 -39.37
N ILE A 12 -14.28 -17.12 -40.32
CA ILE A 12 -13.51 -16.00 -40.89
C ILE A 12 -13.42 -14.85 -39.90
N GLY A 13 -14.48 -14.57 -39.13
CA GLY A 13 -14.47 -13.56 -38.07
C GLY A 13 -13.56 -13.91 -36.90
N GLY A 14 -13.51 -15.19 -36.52
CA GLY A 14 -12.64 -15.69 -35.45
C GLY A 14 -11.14 -15.69 -35.81
N ALA A 15 -10.81 -15.97 -37.08
CA ALA A 15 -9.40 -15.93 -37.56
C ALA A 15 -8.85 -14.51 -37.66
N ALA A 16 -9.70 -13.50 -37.99
CA ALA A 16 -9.29 -12.11 -38.05
C ALA A 16 -9.03 -11.49 -36.67
N ALA A 17 -9.76 -11.93 -35.62
CA ALA A 17 -9.56 -11.44 -34.27
C ALA A 17 -8.29 -11.96 -33.61
N SER A 18 -7.82 -13.15 -33.98
CA SER A 18 -6.59 -13.75 -33.44
C SER A 18 -5.28 -13.21 -34.06
N LEU A 19 -5.37 -12.52 -35.22
CA LEU A 19 -4.21 -11.93 -35.89
C LEU A 19 -3.97 -10.46 -35.50
N ALA A 20 -4.91 -9.81 -34.83
CA ALA A 20 -4.79 -8.40 -34.42
C ALA A 20 -4.10 -8.20 -33.07
N ALA A 21 -4.01 -9.25 -32.23
CA ALA A 21 -3.46 -9.14 -30.87
C ALA A 21 -1.93 -8.91 -30.79
N PRO A 22 -1.09 -9.45 -31.70
CA PRO A 22 0.36 -9.23 -31.62
C PRO A 22 0.84 -7.86 -32.13
N ALA A 23 0.07 -7.20 -32.99
CA ALA A 23 0.50 -5.96 -33.64
C ALA A 23 0.46 -4.72 -32.74
N LEU A 24 -0.42 -4.68 -31.73
CA LEU A 24 -0.53 -3.55 -30.82
C LEU A 24 0.61 -3.46 -29.79
N ALA A 25 1.29 -4.55 -29.49
CA ALA A 25 2.39 -4.58 -28.53
C ALA A 25 3.75 -4.16 -29.13
N GLN A 26 3.89 -4.15 -30.45
CA GLN A 26 5.18 -3.85 -31.11
C GLN A 26 5.48 -2.35 -31.24
N ASP A 27 4.46 -1.49 -31.21
CA ASP A 27 4.60 -0.03 -31.37
C ASP A 27 4.53 0.76 -30.05
N LEU A 28 4.46 0.10 -28.91
CA LEU A 28 4.47 0.78 -27.62
C LEU A 28 5.87 1.37 -27.34
N PRO A 29 5.95 2.63 -26.86
CA PRO A 29 7.22 3.22 -26.45
C PRO A 29 7.82 2.43 -25.28
N GLU A 30 9.14 2.42 -25.19
CA GLU A 30 9.82 1.89 -24.01
C GLU A 30 9.69 2.89 -22.86
N VAL A 31 9.15 2.41 -21.74
CA VAL A 31 8.92 3.22 -20.53
C VAL A 31 9.60 2.56 -19.35
N THR A 32 10.28 3.34 -18.55
CA THR A 32 10.83 2.88 -17.27
C THR A 32 10.41 3.85 -16.17
N TRP A 33 9.76 3.31 -15.13
CA TRP A 33 9.38 4.04 -13.93
C TRP A 33 10.20 3.57 -12.73
N ARG A 34 10.45 4.50 -11.81
CA ARG A 34 10.93 4.19 -10.47
C ARG A 34 9.73 4.28 -9.52
N LEU A 35 9.53 3.22 -8.75
CA LEU A 35 8.50 3.16 -7.72
C LEU A 35 9.19 3.09 -6.37
N THR A 36 9.02 4.11 -5.52
CA THR A 36 9.51 4.07 -4.14
C THR A 36 8.42 3.54 -3.21
N SER A 37 8.77 2.55 -2.39
CA SER A 37 7.88 1.97 -1.39
C SER A 37 8.13 2.59 -0.02
N SER A 38 7.09 2.69 0.80
CA SER A 38 7.22 3.00 2.23
C SER A 38 7.72 1.82 3.06
N PHE A 39 7.80 0.62 2.48
CA PHE A 39 7.96 -0.63 3.19
C PHE A 39 9.35 -1.24 2.94
N PRO A 40 9.92 -1.96 3.93
CA PRO A 40 11.18 -2.67 3.77
C PRO A 40 11.01 -3.96 2.94
N LYS A 41 12.07 -4.41 2.29
CA LYS A 41 12.11 -5.62 1.44
C LYS A 41 11.78 -6.91 2.19
N SER A 42 11.99 -6.96 3.50
CA SER A 42 11.67 -8.12 4.32
C SER A 42 10.17 -8.47 4.34
N LEU A 43 9.31 -7.52 4.03
CA LEU A 43 7.86 -7.70 3.99
C LEU A 43 7.39 -8.18 2.63
N ASP A 44 7.55 -9.46 2.34
CA ASP A 44 7.20 -10.09 1.06
C ASP A 44 5.70 -10.01 0.72
N THR A 45 4.82 -9.91 1.70
CA THR A 45 3.38 -9.71 1.50
C THR A 45 3.06 -8.29 1.04
N ILE A 46 3.65 -7.29 1.67
CA ILE A 46 3.37 -5.87 1.40
C ILE A 46 4.30 -5.36 0.29
N TYR A 47 5.62 -5.35 0.53
CA TYR A 47 6.60 -4.91 -0.48
C TYR A 47 6.55 -5.77 -1.73
N GLY A 48 6.42 -7.09 -1.57
CA GLY A 48 6.28 -8.03 -2.68
C GLY A 48 5.06 -7.77 -3.56
N GLY A 49 4.02 -7.13 -3.04
CA GLY A 49 2.89 -6.66 -3.84
C GLY A 49 3.30 -5.67 -4.94
N ALA A 50 4.22 -4.75 -4.65
CA ALA A 50 4.77 -3.82 -5.64
C ALA A 50 5.65 -4.53 -6.67
N GLU A 51 6.42 -5.54 -6.25
CA GLU A 51 7.23 -6.36 -7.17
C GLU A 51 6.33 -7.19 -8.12
N VAL A 52 5.23 -7.74 -7.59
CA VAL A 52 4.23 -8.46 -8.41
C VAL A 52 3.59 -7.51 -9.43
N LEU A 53 3.22 -6.29 -9.03
CA LEU A 53 2.70 -5.27 -9.94
C LEU A 53 3.72 -4.99 -11.06
N ALA A 54 4.97 -4.72 -10.71
CA ALA A 54 6.05 -4.43 -11.66
C ALA A 54 6.21 -5.57 -12.69
N LYS A 55 6.26 -6.81 -12.20
CA LYS A 55 6.34 -8.01 -13.04
C LYS A 55 5.14 -8.14 -13.99
N ARG A 56 3.91 -7.93 -13.49
CA ARG A 56 2.69 -8.02 -14.31
C ARG A 56 2.63 -6.95 -15.40
N VAL A 57 3.06 -5.74 -15.08
CA VAL A 57 3.13 -4.65 -16.06
C VAL A 57 4.15 -4.99 -17.16
N GLU A 58 5.32 -5.49 -16.81
CA GLU A 58 6.34 -5.91 -17.76
C GLU A 58 5.83 -7.05 -18.66
N GLU A 59 5.22 -8.08 -18.07
CA GLU A 59 4.62 -9.21 -18.81
C GLU A 59 3.52 -8.72 -19.77
N ALA A 60 2.61 -7.88 -19.30
CA ALA A 60 1.47 -7.39 -20.10
C ALA A 60 1.89 -6.49 -21.28
N THR A 61 3.05 -5.86 -21.17
CA THR A 61 3.57 -4.95 -22.21
C THR A 61 4.70 -5.56 -23.04
N GLY A 62 4.96 -6.87 -22.90
CA GLY A 62 6.05 -7.54 -23.61
C GLY A 62 7.43 -6.93 -23.31
N GLY A 63 7.64 -6.47 -22.08
CA GLY A 63 8.88 -5.83 -21.62
C GLY A 63 9.03 -4.36 -22.00
N LYS A 64 8.00 -3.74 -22.59
CA LYS A 64 8.05 -2.34 -23.03
C LYS A 64 7.86 -1.35 -21.88
N PHE A 65 7.15 -1.72 -20.82
CA PHE A 65 7.01 -0.91 -19.62
C PHE A 65 7.63 -1.65 -18.43
N LYS A 66 8.66 -1.06 -17.84
CA LYS A 66 9.36 -1.58 -16.67
C LYS A 66 9.18 -0.69 -15.48
N ILE A 67 8.91 -1.28 -14.32
CA ILE A 67 8.85 -0.57 -13.05
C ILE A 67 9.97 -1.09 -12.15
N GLN A 68 10.89 -0.21 -11.78
CA GLN A 68 11.96 -0.51 -10.82
C GLN A 68 11.43 -0.19 -9.42
N VAL A 69 11.35 -1.22 -8.55
CA VAL A 69 10.82 -1.07 -7.18
C VAL A 69 11.96 -0.87 -6.21
N PHE A 70 11.85 0.18 -5.39
CA PHE A 70 12.81 0.56 -4.35
C PHE A 70 12.13 0.52 -2.99
N ALA A 71 12.81 -0.03 -1.99
CA ALA A 71 12.30 -0.07 -0.62
C ALA A 71 12.36 1.30 0.06
N GLY A 72 11.65 1.42 1.17
CA GLY A 72 11.71 2.61 2.01
C GLY A 72 13.14 2.87 2.49
N GLY A 73 13.62 4.08 2.26
CA GLY A 73 14.99 4.50 2.57
C GLY A 73 15.99 4.35 1.42
N GLU A 74 15.67 3.67 0.32
CA GLU A 74 16.60 3.55 -0.82
C GLU A 74 16.65 4.82 -1.68
N ILE A 75 15.51 5.49 -1.90
CA ILE A 75 15.45 6.78 -2.63
C ILE A 75 15.10 7.89 -1.65
N VAL A 76 14.03 7.72 -0.88
CA VAL A 76 13.58 8.66 0.15
C VAL A 76 13.17 7.90 1.41
N PRO A 77 13.16 8.52 2.59
CA PRO A 77 12.58 7.90 3.79
C PRO A 77 11.17 7.39 3.54
N GLY A 78 10.82 6.22 4.09
CA GLY A 78 9.57 5.54 3.79
C GLY A 78 8.30 6.38 3.99
N LEU A 79 8.30 7.30 4.96
CA LEU A 79 7.18 8.22 5.21
C LEU A 79 7.11 9.42 4.23
N GLN A 80 8.04 9.52 3.28
CA GLN A 80 8.09 10.57 2.26
C GLN A 80 7.78 10.06 0.85
N ALA A 81 7.34 8.80 0.72
CA ALA A 81 7.13 8.16 -0.58
C ALA A 81 6.12 8.92 -1.47
N ALA A 82 4.96 9.35 -0.92
CA ALA A 82 3.99 10.13 -1.69
C ALA A 82 4.50 11.53 -2.02
N ASP A 83 5.31 12.14 -1.15
CA ASP A 83 5.92 13.44 -1.42
C ASP A 83 6.88 13.38 -2.61
N ALA A 84 7.66 12.31 -2.68
CA ALA A 84 8.60 12.10 -3.77
C ALA A 84 7.85 11.92 -5.12
N ALA A 85 6.73 11.19 -5.13
CA ALA A 85 5.90 11.05 -6.31
C ALA A 85 5.20 12.37 -6.69
N ALA A 86 4.62 13.08 -5.72
CA ALA A 86 3.98 14.38 -5.95
C ALA A 86 4.96 15.44 -6.48
N ALA A 87 6.22 15.39 -6.04
CA ALA A 87 7.27 16.28 -6.53
C ALA A 87 7.91 15.84 -7.87
N GLY A 88 7.49 14.69 -8.43
CA GLY A 88 8.09 14.14 -9.65
C GLY A 88 9.52 13.61 -9.47
N THR A 89 9.97 13.39 -8.23
CA THR A 89 11.28 12.77 -7.97
C THR A 89 11.29 11.31 -8.42
N VAL A 90 10.16 10.64 -8.31
CA VAL A 90 9.89 9.29 -8.83
C VAL A 90 8.55 9.29 -9.55
N GLU A 91 8.35 8.34 -10.44
CA GLU A 91 7.13 8.23 -11.25
C GLU A 91 5.97 7.58 -10.49
N ALA A 92 6.25 6.78 -9.46
CA ALA A 92 5.23 6.11 -8.65
C ALA A 92 5.68 5.91 -7.21
N CYS A 93 4.72 5.75 -6.31
CA CYS A 93 4.97 5.33 -4.94
C CYS A 93 4.02 4.20 -4.50
N HIS A 94 4.51 3.36 -3.59
CA HIS A 94 3.73 2.34 -2.90
C HIS A 94 3.70 2.66 -1.41
N THR A 95 2.57 3.15 -0.91
CA THR A 95 2.44 3.68 0.45
C THR A 95 1.02 3.51 0.96
N VAL A 96 0.76 3.97 2.17
CA VAL A 96 -0.59 4.03 2.76
C VAL A 96 -0.93 5.45 3.19
N GLY A 97 -2.16 5.88 2.88
CA GLY A 97 -2.56 7.28 3.05
C GLY A 97 -2.44 7.80 4.48
N TYR A 98 -2.75 7.01 5.50
CA TYR A 98 -2.72 7.49 6.89
C TYR A 98 -1.31 7.89 7.39
N TYR A 99 -0.25 7.56 6.69
CA TYR A 99 1.09 8.09 6.98
C TYR A 99 1.17 9.61 6.81
N TYR A 100 0.29 10.17 6.00
CA TYR A 100 0.20 11.60 5.71
C TYR A 100 -0.91 12.32 6.49
N TRP A 101 -1.47 11.67 7.52
CA TRP A 101 -2.49 12.25 8.40
C TRP A 101 -2.15 13.65 8.90
N GLY A 102 -0.90 13.87 9.29
CA GLY A 102 -0.41 15.15 9.80
C GLY A 102 -0.48 16.30 8.79
N LYS A 103 -0.58 15.99 7.49
CA LYS A 103 -0.75 17.00 6.43
C LYS A 103 -2.22 17.32 6.19
N ASN A 104 -3.03 16.29 6.05
CA ASN A 104 -4.48 16.40 5.90
C ASN A 104 -5.15 15.08 6.32
N PRO A 105 -6.13 15.10 7.23
CA PRO A 105 -6.86 13.89 7.64
C PRO A 105 -7.53 13.12 6.49
N ALA A 106 -7.86 13.77 5.37
CA ALA A 106 -8.45 13.11 4.21
C ALA A 106 -7.57 11.99 3.63
N TRP A 107 -6.26 12.03 3.82
CA TRP A 107 -5.36 10.95 3.45
C TRP A 107 -5.72 9.60 4.06
N ALA A 108 -6.29 9.56 5.26
CA ALA A 108 -6.59 8.31 5.97
C ALA A 108 -7.90 7.66 5.53
N VAL A 109 -8.83 8.41 4.94
CA VAL A 109 -10.21 7.95 4.68
C VAL A 109 -10.28 6.72 3.79
N ALA A 110 -9.41 6.63 2.79
CA ALA A 110 -9.39 5.53 1.84
C ALA A 110 -8.67 4.27 2.35
N ALA A 111 -8.02 4.33 3.51
CA ALA A 111 -7.20 3.23 4.03
C ALA A 111 -7.71 2.67 5.36
N ALA A 112 -7.74 3.48 6.40
CA ALA A 112 -7.97 3.00 7.76
C ALA A 112 -8.71 4.04 8.62
N VAL A 113 -10.01 3.91 8.69
CA VAL A 113 -10.85 4.60 9.66
C VAL A 113 -11.24 3.58 10.73
N PRO A 114 -10.90 3.79 12.01
CA PRO A 114 -11.25 2.86 13.08
C PRO A 114 -12.74 2.54 13.11
N PHE A 115 -13.08 1.25 13.28
CA PHE A 115 -14.46 0.74 13.30
C PHE A 115 -15.24 0.91 11.99
N SER A 116 -14.56 1.19 10.87
CA SER A 116 -15.15 1.35 9.55
C SER A 116 -15.31 0.00 8.83
N LEU A 117 -15.13 0.00 7.51
CA LEU A 117 -15.36 -1.16 6.66
C LEU A 117 -14.24 -2.20 6.82
N SER A 118 -14.61 -3.49 6.75
CA SER A 118 -13.63 -4.58 6.60
C SER A 118 -12.90 -4.49 5.25
N ALA A 119 -11.84 -5.29 5.07
CA ALA A 119 -11.10 -5.37 3.80
C ALA A 119 -12.02 -5.58 2.59
N ARG A 120 -13.01 -6.47 2.71
CA ARG A 120 -14.01 -6.70 1.65
C ARG A 120 -14.90 -5.48 1.43
N GLY A 121 -15.33 -4.85 2.50
CA GLY A 121 -16.19 -3.67 2.43
C GLY A 121 -15.49 -2.47 1.82
N ILE A 122 -14.24 -2.19 2.19
CA ILE A 122 -13.47 -1.09 1.63
C ILE A 122 -13.16 -1.31 0.14
N ASN A 123 -12.88 -2.55 -0.26
CA ASN A 123 -12.70 -2.88 -1.68
C ASN A 123 -14.00 -2.67 -2.47
N ALA A 124 -15.16 -3.09 -1.92
CA ALA A 124 -16.45 -2.85 -2.55
C ALA A 124 -16.75 -1.35 -2.68
N TRP A 125 -16.43 -0.56 -1.65
CA TRP A 125 -16.56 0.89 -1.72
C TRP A 125 -15.65 1.51 -2.78
N HIS A 126 -14.39 1.11 -2.85
CA HIS A 126 -13.46 1.62 -3.85
C HIS A 126 -13.93 1.33 -5.28
N TYR A 127 -14.29 0.08 -5.59
CA TYR A 127 -14.55 -0.34 -6.97
C TYR A 127 -16.00 -0.18 -7.42
N HIS A 128 -16.96 -0.10 -6.49
CA HIS A 128 -18.39 -0.10 -6.80
C HIS A 128 -19.19 0.98 -6.06
N GLY A 129 -18.60 1.64 -5.06
CA GLY A 129 -19.25 2.66 -4.24
C GLY A 129 -18.75 4.09 -4.50
N GLY A 130 -17.99 4.31 -5.57
CA GLY A 130 -17.44 5.63 -5.91
C GLY A 130 -16.23 6.05 -5.06
N GLY A 131 -15.72 5.17 -4.20
CA GLY A 131 -14.64 5.50 -3.27
C GLY A 131 -13.34 5.89 -3.93
N ILE A 132 -12.97 5.20 -5.02
CA ILE A 132 -11.74 5.51 -5.76
C ILE A 132 -11.83 6.87 -6.46
N ASP A 133 -12.97 7.20 -7.02
CA ASP A 133 -13.19 8.48 -7.70
C ASP A 133 -13.11 9.62 -6.69
N LEU A 134 -13.85 9.51 -5.58
CA LEU A 134 -13.85 10.50 -4.50
C LEU A 134 -12.44 10.69 -3.90
N TYR A 135 -11.70 9.61 -3.69
CA TYR A 135 -10.35 9.71 -3.15
C TYR A 135 -9.38 10.34 -4.17
N ASN A 136 -9.55 10.07 -5.45
CA ASN A 136 -8.75 10.67 -6.50
C ASN A 136 -9.06 12.16 -6.72
N GLU A 137 -10.27 12.65 -6.43
CA GLU A 137 -10.55 14.09 -6.36
C GLU A 137 -9.63 14.76 -5.31
N PHE A 138 -9.49 14.16 -4.14
CA PHE A 138 -8.56 14.64 -3.12
C PHE A 138 -7.10 14.50 -3.58
N LEU A 139 -6.68 13.34 -4.08
CA LEU A 139 -5.29 13.09 -4.50
C LEU A 139 -4.86 14.02 -5.64
N ALA A 140 -5.77 14.40 -6.54
CA ALA A 140 -5.49 15.38 -7.60
C ALA A 140 -5.04 16.74 -7.02
N THR A 141 -5.57 17.15 -5.86
CA THR A 141 -5.12 18.37 -5.18
C THR A 141 -3.68 18.25 -4.65
N GLN A 142 -3.17 17.04 -4.55
CA GLN A 142 -1.79 16.71 -4.14
C GLN A 142 -0.88 16.39 -5.34
N GLY A 143 -1.37 16.53 -6.58
CA GLY A 143 -0.63 16.19 -7.80
C GLY A 143 -0.48 14.68 -8.03
N LEU A 144 -1.38 13.87 -7.48
CA LEU A 144 -1.33 12.41 -7.52
C LEU A 144 -2.60 11.80 -8.08
N VAL A 145 -2.49 10.58 -8.57
CA VAL A 145 -3.60 9.65 -8.81
C VAL A 145 -3.28 8.35 -8.06
N GLY A 146 -4.29 7.74 -7.44
CA GLY A 146 -4.10 6.54 -6.63
C GLY A 146 -5.01 5.38 -7.01
N PHE A 147 -4.51 4.19 -6.73
CA PHE A 147 -5.23 2.93 -6.92
C PHE A 147 -5.03 2.05 -5.70
N PRO A 148 -6.02 1.24 -5.29
CA PRO A 148 -5.83 0.23 -4.25
C PRO A 148 -4.74 -0.76 -4.67
N GLY A 149 -3.67 -0.86 -3.88
CA GLY A 149 -2.52 -1.73 -4.13
C GLY A 149 -2.53 -3.02 -3.30
N GLY A 150 -3.48 -3.18 -2.39
CA GLY A 150 -3.61 -4.33 -1.51
C GLY A 150 -4.31 -3.98 -0.20
N ASN A 151 -4.47 -4.97 0.67
CA ASN A 151 -5.07 -4.80 1.99
C ASN A 151 -4.47 -5.82 2.96
N THR A 152 -4.03 -5.38 4.12
CA THR A 152 -3.46 -6.25 5.16
C THR A 152 -4.51 -7.01 5.98
N GLY A 153 -5.79 -6.66 5.82
CA GLY A 153 -6.87 -7.25 6.61
C GLY A 153 -6.87 -6.75 8.05
N VAL A 154 -7.30 -7.63 8.96
CA VAL A 154 -7.30 -7.35 10.39
C VAL A 154 -5.88 -7.32 10.93
N GLN A 155 -5.56 -6.33 11.75
CA GLN A 155 -4.27 -6.18 12.40
C GLN A 155 -4.36 -6.49 13.90
N MET A 156 -3.23 -6.94 14.48
CA MET A 156 -3.09 -7.16 15.93
C MET A 156 -2.96 -5.83 16.68
N GLY A 157 -3.29 -5.88 17.99
CA GLY A 157 -3.21 -4.71 18.88
C GLY A 157 -1.79 -4.20 19.12
N GLY A 158 -0.80 -5.09 19.10
CA GLY A 158 0.60 -4.69 19.18
C GLY A 158 1.50 -5.60 20.02
N TRP A 159 2.75 -5.18 20.12
CA TRP A 159 3.84 -5.75 20.88
C TRP A 159 4.23 -4.81 22.02
N PHE A 160 4.28 -5.32 23.25
CA PHE A 160 4.46 -4.53 24.45
C PHE A 160 5.53 -5.14 25.32
N ARG A 161 6.42 -4.32 25.91
CA ARG A 161 7.44 -4.76 26.87
C ARG A 161 6.87 -5.16 28.23
N LYS A 162 5.66 -4.76 28.51
CA LYS A 162 4.94 -5.10 29.73
C LYS A 162 3.53 -5.54 29.39
N GLU A 163 2.96 -6.33 30.26
CA GLU A 163 1.56 -6.72 30.15
C GLU A 163 0.63 -5.50 30.29
N ILE A 164 -0.39 -5.44 29.46
CA ILE A 164 -1.41 -4.40 29.45
C ILE A 164 -2.74 -5.03 29.86
N ASN A 165 -3.20 -4.72 31.07
CA ASN A 165 -4.41 -5.29 31.64
C ASN A 165 -5.56 -4.28 31.69
N THR A 166 -5.25 -3.00 31.78
CA THR A 166 -6.23 -1.92 31.90
C THR A 166 -5.91 -0.75 30.97
N VAL A 167 -6.86 0.15 30.76
CA VAL A 167 -6.64 1.38 30.00
C VAL A 167 -5.61 2.30 30.67
N GLU A 168 -5.54 2.26 31.98
CA GLU A 168 -4.57 3.03 32.78
C GLU A 168 -3.12 2.64 32.46
N ASP A 169 -2.87 1.37 32.09
CA ASP A 169 -1.53 0.88 31.71
C ASP A 169 -1.01 1.51 30.43
N LEU A 170 -1.89 2.11 29.62
CA LEU A 170 -1.52 2.82 28.39
C LEU A 170 -1.01 4.23 28.64
N LYS A 171 -1.29 4.85 29.82
CA LYS A 171 -0.91 6.24 30.09
C LYS A 171 0.59 6.43 30.07
N GLY A 172 1.03 7.36 29.22
CA GLY A 172 2.44 7.71 29.04
C GLY A 172 3.25 6.70 28.24
N LEU A 173 2.65 5.57 27.81
CA LEU A 173 3.33 4.56 27.01
C LEU A 173 3.69 5.12 25.64
N LYS A 174 4.94 5.12 25.27
CA LYS A 174 5.41 5.52 23.94
C LYS A 174 5.22 4.37 22.99
N MET A 175 4.29 4.48 22.05
CA MET A 175 3.99 3.42 21.11
C MET A 175 4.12 3.92 19.67
N ARG A 176 4.81 3.15 18.85
CA ARG A 176 4.71 3.35 17.41
C ARG A 176 3.33 2.88 16.95
N VAL A 177 2.57 3.80 16.41
CA VAL A 177 1.27 3.54 15.82
C VAL A 177 0.99 4.52 14.69
N GLY A 178 0.44 4.01 13.58
CA GLY A 178 0.24 4.82 12.37
C GLY A 178 -0.94 5.80 12.47
N GLY A 179 -0.70 7.01 12.00
CA GLY A 179 -1.68 8.01 11.59
C GLY A 179 -2.91 8.18 12.48
N PHE A 180 -4.09 7.86 11.93
CA PHE A 180 -5.37 8.09 12.61
C PHE A 180 -5.53 7.24 13.90
N ALA A 181 -5.08 5.99 13.88
CA ALA A 181 -5.11 5.14 15.08
C ALA A 181 -4.32 5.76 16.23
N GLY A 182 -3.21 6.43 15.96
CA GLY A 182 -2.44 7.19 16.94
C GLY A 182 -3.28 8.27 17.62
N LYS A 183 -4.13 8.98 16.89
CA LYS A 183 -5.04 10.00 17.45
C LYS A 183 -6.12 9.41 18.34
N VAL A 184 -6.58 8.21 18.05
CA VAL A 184 -7.51 7.49 18.94
C VAL A 184 -6.81 7.08 20.23
N MET A 185 -5.62 6.49 20.12
CA MET A 185 -4.85 6.00 21.26
C MET A 185 -4.34 7.15 22.16
N GLU A 186 -4.03 8.30 21.59
CA GLU A 186 -3.67 9.52 22.35
C GLU A 186 -4.78 9.93 23.35
N LYS A 187 -6.05 9.73 22.99
CA LYS A 187 -7.18 9.99 23.90
C LYS A 187 -7.26 9.04 25.10
N LEU A 188 -6.58 7.90 25.01
CA LEU A 188 -6.44 6.95 26.10
C LEU A 188 -5.17 7.22 26.94
N GLY A 189 -4.45 8.30 26.63
CA GLY A 189 -3.25 8.72 27.37
C GLY A 189 -1.93 8.13 26.84
N LEU A 190 -1.97 7.41 25.73
CA LEU A 190 -0.79 6.87 25.05
C LEU A 190 -0.05 7.99 24.32
N VAL A 191 1.28 7.86 24.18
CA VAL A 191 2.13 8.81 23.42
C VAL A 191 2.49 8.18 22.06
N PRO A 192 1.69 8.45 21.00
CA PRO A 192 1.89 7.84 19.71
C PRO A 192 3.11 8.43 19.00
N GLN A 193 3.85 7.56 18.31
CA GLN A 193 5.00 7.91 17.48
C GLN A 193 4.81 7.31 16.09
N GLN A 194 4.89 8.13 15.04
CA GLN A 194 4.85 7.61 13.67
C GLN A 194 6.27 7.37 13.17
N ILE A 195 6.63 6.10 13.04
CA ILE A 195 7.98 5.65 12.65
C ILE A 195 7.82 4.71 11.45
N ALA A 196 8.69 4.80 10.44
CA ALA A 196 8.71 3.89 9.30
C ALA A 196 9.03 2.46 9.72
N GLY A 197 8.50 1.46 8.97
CA GLY A 197 8.59 0.05 9.35
C GLY A 197 10.02 -0.44 9.62
N GLY A 198 10.99 0.00 8.80
CA GLY A 198 12.40 -0.38 8.98
C GLY A 198 13.09 0.23 10.21
N ASP A 199 12.51 1.30 10.78
CA ASP A 199 13.09 2.02 11.91
C ASP A 199 12.48 1.61 13.26
N ILE A 200 11.46 0.75 13.26
CA ILE A 200 10.73 0.35 14.47
C ILE A 200 11.61 -0.52 15.37
N TYR A 201 12.26 -1.55 14.81
CA TYR A 201 13.14 -2.43 15.57
C TYR A 201 14.24 -1.67 16.32
N PRO A 202 15.02 -0.79 15.67
CA PRO A 202 16.02 0.01 16.37
C PRO A 202 15.43 0.94 17.45
N ALA A 203 14.21 1.46 17.25
CA ALA A 203 13.54 2.31 18.23
C ALA A 203 13.12 1.52 19.48
N LEU A 204 12.60 0.29 19.31
CA LEU A 204 12.31 -0.64 20.40
C LEU A 204 13.59 -1.05 21.11
N GLU A 205 14.61 -1.51 20.38
CA GLU A 205 15.88 -1.97 20.94
C GLU A 205 16.54 -0.90 21.83
N LYS A 206 16.55 0.35 21.38
CA LYS A 206 17.09 1.49 22.13
C LYS A 206 16.18 1.99 23.26
N GLY A 207 14.96 1.49 23.39
CA GLY A 207 13.98 1.97 24.37
C GLY A 207 13.43 3.37 24.07
N THR A 208 13.55 3.84 22.83
CA THR A 208 12.95 5.11 22.39
C THR A 208 11.43 5.03 22.39
N ILE A 209 10.90 3.85 22.11
CA ILE A 209 9.49 3.48 22.24
C ILE A 209 9.37 2.24 23.12
N ASP A 210 8.20 2.08 23.76
CA ASP A 210 7.89 1.00 24.69
C ASP A 210 7.06 -0.11 24.04
N ALA A 211 6.38 0.22 22.93
CA ALA A 211 5.49 -0.67 22.24
C ALA A 211 5.39 -0.30 20.74
N THR A 212 4.89 -1.23 19.95
CA THR A 212 4.60 -1.03 18.53
C THR A 212 3.43 -1.89 18.09
N GLU A 213 2.77 -1.50 17.01
CA GLU A 213 1.95 -2.35 16.18
C GLU A 213 2.52 -2.39 14.76
N TRP A 214 2.11 -3.39 13.97
CA TRP A 214 2.36 -3.43 12.53
C TRP A 214 1.19 -4.10 11.82
N VAL A 215 1.22 -5.41 11.60
CA VAL A 215 0.13 -6.16 10.96
C VAL A 215 -0.29 -7.35 11.82
N GLY A 216 0.63 -8.27 12.08
CA GLY A 216 0.38 -9.51 12.79
C GLY A 216 1.57 -10.45 12.72
N PRO A 217 1.47 -11.68 13.27
CA PRO A 217 2.62 -12.52 13.53
C PRO A 217 3.53 -12.74 12.33
N TYR A 218 2.97 -12.91 11.14
CA TYR A 218 3.74 -13.22 9.94
C TYR A 218 4.66 -12.07 9.50
N ASP A 219 4.13 -10.85 9.39
CA ASP A 219 4.90 -9.69 8.97
C ASP A 219 5.77 -9.18 10.12
N ASP A 220 5.25 -9.21 11.35
CA ASP A 220 5.89 -8.67 12.54
C ASP A 220 7.10 -9.53 12.97
N GLU A 221 7.04 -10.85 12.73
CA GLU A 221 8.19 -11.74 12.90
C GLU A 221 9.37 -11.34 12.01
N LYS A 222 9.10 -10.96 10.74
CA LYS A 222 10.12 -10.50 9.80
C LYS A 222 10.75 -9.17 10.22
N LEU A 223 10.01 -8.34 10.94
CA LEU A 223 10.52 -7.11 11.55
C LEU A 223 11.22 -7.34 12.90
N GLY A 224 11.11 -8.56 13.45
CA GLY A 224 11.89 -9.00 14.61
C GLY A 224 11.39 -8.50 15.97
N PHE A 225 10.16 -7.98 16.06
CA PHE A 225 9.64 -7.33 17.29
C PHE A 225 9.67 -8.25 18.52
N TYR A 226 9.42 -9.55 18.34
CA TYR A 226 9.46 -10.56 19.39
C TYR A 226 10.80 -10.68 20.13
N LYS A 227 11.86 -10.07 19.60
CA LYS A 227 13.19 -10.08 20.24
C LYS A 227 13.39 -8.93 21.22
N VAL A 228 12.57 -7.86 21.08
CA VAL A 228 12.83 -6.58 21.75
C VAL A 228 11.60 -5.98 22.44
N ALA A 229 10.44 -6.66 22.34
CA ALA A 229 9.19 -6.27 22.99
C ALA A 229 8.44 -7.47 23.54
#